data_9b6b525eb5b4c1f16211bf98c349c8d8
#
_entry.id   9b6b525eb5b4c1f16211bf98c349c8d8
#
_cell.length_a   1.000
_cell.length_b   1.000
_cell.length_c   1.000
_cell.angle_alpha   90.00
_cell.angle_beta   90.00
_cell.angle_gamma   90.00
#
_symmetry.space_group_name_H-M   'P 1'
#
loop_
_entity.id
_entity.type
_entity.pdbx_description
1 polymer ?
#
loop_
_entity_poly.entity_id
_entity_poly.type
_entity_poly.pdbx_seq_one_letter_code
_entity_poly.pdbx_strand_id
1 'polypeptide(L)' 'MAQRSVHDIRKEVENSVGKEVILNADMGRKGVKTKTGVIVSAFPSVFTVKVNNDFDVERTISYTYSDILTSAVKLTPNK' A
#
# COMPACT_ATOMS: atom_id res chain seq x y z
N MET A 1 21.80 8.26 -7.65
CA MET A 1 20.81 7.45 -7.00
C MET A 1 19.59 7.26 -7.89
N ALA A 2 19.19 6.03 -8.08
CA ALA A 2 18.03 5.76 -8.90
C ALA A 2 16.77 6.14 -8.14
N GLN A 3 15.95 6.98 -8.74
CA GLN A 3 14.63 7.29 -8.19
C GLN A 3 13.64 6.26 -8.71
N ARG A 4 12.78 5.81 -7.82
CA ARG A 4 11.71 4.90 -8.21
C ARG A 4 10.67 5.69 -9.00
N SER A 5 10.23 5.11 -10.10
CA SER A 5 9.17 5.71 -10.91
C SER A 5 7.85 5.04 -10.55
N VAL A 6 6.75 5.65 -11.01
CA VAL A 6 5.43 5.04 -10.86
C VAL A 6 5.40 3.65 -11.50
N HIS A 7 6.09 3.48 -12.62
CA HIS A 7 6.18 2.20 -13.30
C HIS A 7 6.82 1.12 -12.42
N ASP A 8 7.90 1.47 -11.72
CA ASP A 8 8.58 0.54 -10.84
C ASP A 8 7.70 0.14 -9.66
N ILE A 9 7.02 1.12 -9.08
CA ILE A 9 6.12 0.88 -7.95
C ILE A 9 4.96 0.00 -8.40
N ARG A 10 4.40 0.28 -9.57
CA ARG A 10 3.31 -0.52 -10.11
C ARG A 10 3.73 -1.98 -10.28
N LYS A 11 4.93 -2.21 -10.78
CA LYS A 11 5.45 -3.57 -10.93
C LYS A 11 5.56 -4.29 -9.61
N GLU A 12 6.06 -3.61 -8.58
CA GLU A 12 6.14 -4.20 -7.25
C GLU A 12 4.76 -4.56 -6.71
N VAL A 13 3.80 -3.68 -6.88
CA VAL A 13 2.43 -3.92 -6.42
C VAL A 13 1.83 -5.09 -7.18
N GLU A 14 2.01 -5.14 -8.49
CA GLU A 14 1.50 -6.25 -9.29
C GLU A 14 2.09 -7.60 -8.85
N ASN A 15 3.36 -7.61 -8.51
CA ASN A 15 4.02 -8.82 -8.03
C ASN A 15 3.60 -9.21 -6.62
N SER A 16 2.96 -8.30 -5.90
CA SER A 16 2.51 -8.52 -4.53
C SER A 16 1.01 -8.76 -4.43
N VAL A 17 0.30 -8.80 -5.54
CA VAL A 17 -1.14 -9.09 -5.53
C VAL A 17 -1.38 -10.48 -4.91
N GLY A 18 -2.31 -10.54 -3.97
CA GLY A 18 -2.58 -11.77 -3.23
C GLY A 18 -1.68 -11.99 -2.03
N LYS A 19 -0.69 -11.13 -1.83
CA LYS A 19 0.25 -11.25 -0.71
C LYS A 19 -0.07 -10.25 0.38
N GLU A 20 0.27 -10.63 1.61
CA GLU A 20 0.09 -9.76 2.75
C GLU A 20 1.20 -8.70 2.78
N VAL A 21 0.82 -7.48 3.04
CA VAL A 21 1.75 -6.36 3.10
C VAL A 21 1.47 -5.50 4.31
N ILE A 22 2.47 -4.75 4.73
CA ILE A 22 2.33 -3.79 5.81
C ILE A 22 2.29 -2.40 5.18
N LEU A 23 1.25 -1.64 5.55
CA LEU A 23 1.06 -0.28 5.08
C LEU A 23 1.39 0.69 6.20
N ASN A 24 2.33 1.57 5.93
CA ASN A 24 2.69 2.64 6.86
C ASN A 24 2.26 3.96 6.24
N ALA A 25 1.26 4.58 6.83
CA ALA A 25 0.74 5.86 6.35
C ALA A 25 1.23 6.98 7.26
N ASP A 26 1.81 8.01 6.66
CA ASP A 26 2.26 9.19 7.41
C ASP A 26 1.05 10.07 7.67
N MET A 27 0.72 10.21 8.95
CA MET A 27 -0.41 11.00 9.39
C MET A 27 0.01 12.40 9.88
N GLY A 28 1.22 12.82 9.57
CA GLY A 28 1.71 14.11 10.01
C GLY A 28 1.90 14.17 11.51
N ARG A 29 1.22 15.10 12.16
CA ARG A 29 1.36 15.30 13.61
C ARG A 29 0.91 14.09 14.42
N LYS A 30 0.05 13.26 13.86
CA LYS A 30 -0.42 12.06 14.54
C LYS A 30 0.55 10.89 14.45
N GLY A 31 1.65 11.08 13.74
CA GLY A 31 2.67 10.06 13.58
C GLY A 31 2.38 9.12 12.42
N VAL A 32 2.86 7.91 12.54
CA VAL A 32 2.72 6.91 11.48
C VAL A 32 1.71 5.87 11.92
N LYS A 33 0.73 5.59 11.06
CA LYS A 33 -0.22 4.51 11.28
C LYS A 33 0.21 3.30 10.48
N THR A 34 0.26 2.15 11.14
CA THR A 34 0.64 0.89 10.51
C THR A 34 -0.58 -0.02 10.41
N LYS A 35 -0.82 -0.54 9.22
CA LYS A 35 -1.90 -1.50 8.99
C LYS A 35 -1.36 -2.67 8.18
N THR A 36 -1.94 -3.84 8.40
CA THR A 36 -1.62 -5.02 7.62
C THR A 36 -2.80 -5.33 6.71
N GLY A 37 -2.51 -5.61 5.45
CA GLY A 37 -3.55 -5.93 4.49
C GLY A 37 -3.04 -6.81 3.39
N VAL A 38 -3.94 -7.18 2.49
CA VAL A 38 -3.62 -8.00 1.32
C VAL A 38 -3.95 -7.20 0.08
N ILE A 39 -3.03 -7.15 -0.86
CA ILE A 39 -3.27 -6.47 -2.13
C ILE A 39 -4.25 -7.32 -2.93
N VAL A 40 -5.39 -6.74 -3.26
CA VAL A 40 -6.45 -7.43 -3.98
C VAL A 40 -6.25 -7.32 -5.49
N SER A 41 -6.00 -6.11 -5.96
CA SER A 41 -5.86 -5.86 -7.39
C SER A 41 -4.94 -4.68 -7.64
N ALA A 42 -4.31 -4.69 -8.79
CA ALA A 42 -3.48 -3.58 -9.26
C ALA A 42 -4.03 -3.09 -10.59
N PHE A 43 -4.32 -1.80 -10.66
CA PHE A 43 -4.83 -1.14 -11.86
C PHE A 43 -3.78 -0.17 -12.40
N PRO A 44 -3.96 0.37 -13.60
CA PRO A 44 -2.94 1.26 -14.17
C PRO A 44 -2.61 2.50 -13.34
N SER A 45 -3.57 3.03 -12.59
CA SER A 45 -3.37 4.26 -11.82
C SER A 45 -3.46 4.06 -10.32
N VAL A 46 -4.09 2.99 -9.86
CA VAL A 46 -4.34 2.74 -8.44
C VAL A 46 -4.21 1.25 -8.15
N PHE A 47 -4.12 0.93 -6.89
CA PHE A 47 -4.22 -0.45 -6.44
C PHE A 47 -5.14 -0.51 -5.22
N THR A 48 -5.73 -1.67 -4.98
CA THR A 48 -6.65 -1.85 -3.87
C THR A 48 -6.07 -2.84 -2.87
N VAL A 49 -6.26 -2.52 -1.59
CA VAL A 49 -5.77 -3.34 -0.49
C VAL A 49 -6.93 -3.63 0.44
N LYS A 50 -7.06 -4.89 0.82
CA LYS A 50 -8.09 -5.32 1.76
C LYS A 50 -7.45 -5.36 3.15
N VAL A 51 -7.98 -4.55 4.05
CA VAL A 51 -7.48 -4.47 5.42
C VAL A 51 -8.59 -4.87 6.39
N ASN A 52 -8.18 -5.44 7.53
CA ASN A 52 -9.11 -5.73 8.61
C ASN A 52 -8.88 -4.70 9.71
N ASN A 53 -9.97 -4.19 10.27
CA ASN A 53 -9.86 -3.31 11.43
C ASN A 53 -9.94 -4.14 12.71
N ASP A 54 -9.90 -3.46 13.86
CA ASP A 54 -9.91 -4.11 15.17
C ASP A 54 -11.21 -4.86 15.46
N PHE A 55 -12.24 -4.63 14.66
CA PHE A 55 -13.55 -5.26 14.83
C PHE A 55 -13.79 -6.36 13.81
N ASP A 56 -12.75 -6.84 13.17
CA ASP A 56 -12.82 -7.87 12.11
C ASP A 56 -13.68 -7.45 10.91
N VAL A 57 -13.84 -6.15 10.71
CA VAL A 57 -14.55 -5.65 9.55
C VAL A 57 -13.54 -5.44 8.42
N GLU A 58 -13.76 -6.16 7.31
CA GLU A 58 -12.91 -6.03 6.14
C GLU A 58 -13.27 -4.77 5.39
N ARG A 59 -12.26 -4.02 4.99
CA ARG A 59 -12.43 -2.83 4.17
C ARG A 59 -11.45 -2.87 3.02
N THR A 60 -11.92 -2.44 1.86
CA THR A 60 -11.06 -2.29 0.69
C THR A 60 -10.74 -0.81 0.53
N ILE A 61 -9.46 -0.51 0.53
CA ILE A 61 -8.98 0.87 0.40
C ILE A 61 -8.18 0.98 -0.89
N SER A 62 -8.43 2.04 -1.64
CA SER A 62 -7.68 2.32 -2.85
C SER A 62 -6.55 3.31 -2.57
N TYR A 63 -5.38 3.03 -3.09
CA TYR A 63 -4.22 3.90 -3.00
C TYR A 63 -3.72 4.20 -4.39
N THR A 64 -3.12 5.36 -4.58
CA THR A 64 -2.45 5.66 -5.84
C THR A 64 -0.98 5.29 -5.74
N TYR A 65 -0.36 5.01 -6.88
CA TYR A 65 1.08 4.76 -6.90
C TYR A 65 1.87 6.01 -6.51
N SER A 66 1.30 7.18 -6.75
CA SER A 66 1.91 8.44 -6.34
C SER A 66 2.03 8.55 -4.83
N ASP A 67 1.09 7.99 -4.08
CA ASP A 67 1.16 7.99 -2.61
C ASP A 67 2.42 7.25 -2.13
N ILE A 68 2.79 6.18 -2.82
CA ILE A 68 4.00 5.44 -2.48
C ILE A 68 5.23 6.20 -2.96
N LEU A 69 5.17 6.77 -4.15
CA LEU A 69 6.29 7.50 -4.73
C LEU A 69 6.68 8.70 -3.86
N THR A 70 5.69 9.40 -3.31
CA THR A 70 5.93 10.57 -2.44
C THR A 70 6.16 10.19 -0.99
N SER A 71 6.17 8.91 -0.67
CA SER A 71 6.33 8.37 0.67
C SER A 71 5.21 8.74 1.64
N ALA A 72 4.06 9.17 1.14
CA ALA A 72 2.89 9.36 1.97
C ALA A 72 2.41 8.03 2.53
N VAL A 73 2.59 6.96 1.76
CA VAL A 73 2.30 5.58 2.18
C VAL A 73 3.50 4.72 1.83
N LYS A 74 3.93 3.90 2.77
CA LYS A 74 5.00 2.92 2.52
C LYS A 74 4.41 1.52 2.52
N LEU A 75 4.82 0.73 1.56
CA LEU A 75 4.36 -0.63 1.39
C LEU A 75 5.53 -1.58 1.62
N THR A 76 5.38 -2.47 2.58
CA THR A 76 6.44 -3.43 2.92
C THR A 76 5.86 -4.84 2.88
N PRO A 77 6.54 -5.80 2.23
CA PRO A 77 6.07 -7.18 2.26
C PRO A 77 6.07 -7.71 3.69
N ASN A 78 5.04 -8.42 4.05
CA ASN A 78 4.94 -9.08 5.35
C ASN A 78 5.23 -10.57 5.14
N LYS A 79 6.37 -10.98 5.59
CA LYS A 79 6.74 -12.38 5.48
C LYS A 79 6.29 -13.16 6.70
#